data_2f894a6b31a19baeb490b9ef3277930e
#
_entry.id   2f894a6b31a19baeb490b9ef3277930e
#
_cell.length_a   1.000
_cell.length_b   1.000
_cell.length_c   1.000
_cell.angle_alpha   90.00
_cell.angle_beta   90.00
_cell.angle_gamma   90.00
#
_symmetry.space_group_name_H-M   'P 1'
#
loop_
_entity.id
_entity.type
_entity.pdbx_description
1 polymer ?
#
loop_
_entity_poly.entity_id
_entity_poly.type
_entity_poly.pdbx_seq_one_letter_code
_entity_poly.pdbx_strand_id
1 'polypeptide(L)'
;MQPESDQSKVRSMTIRTESRITIASSVHEVWAYMCDVGRWPEWAPTVLECRIRGEGPLQPGSWVDQRAKDLGRTHGRSQEVTAVDAPSYLAFAGRMGKSAARWAMELEPLDDSQTDAMMWIEVDLAGIMRAVPGLLKGSIQRVSNREMVAIKAAVEAATREGARS
;
A
#
# COMPACT_ATOMS: atom_id res chain seq x y z
N MET A 1 20.41 7.66 -45.83
CA MET A 1 20.97 6.74 -44.82
C MET A 1 20.76 7.37 -43.48
N GLN A 2 19.62 7.07 -42.85
CA GLN A 2 19.29 7.59 -41.53
C GLN A 2 19.88 6.63 -40.46
N PRO A 3 20.51 7.10 -39.40
CA PRO A 3 20.88 6.25 -38.30
C PRO A 3 19.60 5.89 -37.54
N GLU A 4 19.28 4.60 -37.54
CA GLU A 4 18.33 4.03 -36.63
C GLU A 4 18.81 4.33 -35.20
N SER A 5 18.03 5.15 -34.50
CA SER A 5 18.18 5.34 -33.08
C SER A 5 17.85 4.01 -32.39
N ASP A 6 18.93 3.28 -32.08
CA ASP A 6 18.90 2.17 -31.12
C ASP A 6 18.45 2.72 -29.76
N GLN A 7 17.14 2.80 -29.59
CA GLN A 7 16.55 2.92 -28.27
C GLN A 7 16.72 1.55 -27.60
N SER A 8 17.88 1.35 -27.00
CA SER A 8 18.12 0.23 -26.15
C SER A 8 17.01 0.22 -25.09
N LYS A 9 16.07 -0.70 -25.31
CA LYS A 9 14.95 -1.02 -24.44
C LYS A 9 15.52 -1.41 -23.09
N VAL A 10 15.72 -0.43 -22.21
CA VAL A 10 16.11 -0.65 -20.82
C VAL A 10 15.00 -1.51 -20.24
N ARG A 11 15.24 -2.82 -20.15
CA ARG A 11 14.31 -3.76 -19.53
C ARG A 11 14.06 -3.25 -18.12
N SER A 12 12.88 -2.71 -17.86
CA SER A 12 12.46 -2.36 -16.52
C SER A 12 12.45 -3.64 -15.71
N MET A 13 13.19 -3.66 -14.60
CA MET A 13 13.21 -4.77 -13.67
C MET A 13 12.14 -4.47 -12.63
N THR A 14 11.02 -5.14 -12.72
CA THR A 14 9.91 -5.02 -11.77
C THR A 14 9.95 -6.19 -10.79
N ILE A 15 9.84 -5.90 -9.50
CA ILE A 15 9.57 -6.90 -8.47
C ILE A 15 8.13 -6.76 -8.00
N ARG A 16 7.48 -7.90 -7.71
CA ARG A 16 6.14 -7.96 -7.14
C ARG A 16 6.14 -8.84 -5.91
N THR A 17 5.46 -8.38 -4.87
CA THR A 17 5.17 -9.13 -3.64
C THR A 17 3.67 -9.17 -3.41
N GLU A 18 3.20 -10.23 -2.75
CA GLU A 18 1.81 -10.40 -2.36
C GLU A 18 1.75 -10.92 -0.92
N SER A 19 0.83 -10.39 -0.15
CA SER A 19 0.56 -10.80 1.22
C SER A 19 -0.94 -10.92 1.42
N ARG A 20 -1.39 -12.00 2.05
CA ARG A 20 -2.82 -12.31 2.22
C ARG A 20 -3.09 -12.68 3.67
N ILE A 21 -4.24 -12.25 4.19
CA ILE A 21 -4.68 -12.57 5.54
C ILE A 21 -6.21 -12.54 5.63
N THR A 22 -6.78 -13.40 6.46
CA THR A 22 -8.20 -13.33 6.81
C THR A 22 -8.39 -12.44 8.04
N ILE A 23 -9.31 -11.49 7.94
CA ILE A 23 -9.68 -10.52 8.99
C ILE A 23 -11.08 -10.87 9.49
N ALA A 24 -11.25 -11.00 10.81
CA ALA A 24 -12.54 -11.27 11.45
C ALA A 24 -13.36 -9.98 11.59
N SER A 25 -13.75 -9.42 10.45
CA SER A 25 -14.60 -8.24 10.31
C SER A 25 -15.24 -8.25 8.93
N SER A 26 -16.39 -7.61 8.79
CA SER A 26 -17.07 -7.50 7.50
C SER A 26 -16.23 -6.69 6.50
N VAL A 27 -16.43 -6.93 5.21
CA VAL A 27 -15.72 -6.20 4.15
C VAL A 27 -15.93 -4.68 4.25
N HIS A 28 -17.11 -4.24 4.70
CA HIS A 28 -17.42 -2.82 4.88
C HIS A 28 -16.65 -2.19 6.03
N GLU A 29 -16.45 -2.90 7.15
CA GLU A 29 -15.64 -2.43 8.28
C GLU A 29 -14.17 -2.35 7.90
N VAL A 30 -13.64 -3.38 7.21
CA VAL A 30 -12.25 -3.37 6.70
C VAL A 30 -12.07 -2.21 5.72
N TRP A 31 -13.00 -2.03 4.79
CA TRP A 31 -12.97 -0.94 3.81
C TRP A 31 -12.97 0.44 4.47
N ALA A 32 -13.90 0.68 5.39
CA ALA A 32 -14.01 1.95 6.10
C ALA A 32 -12.70 2.28 6.86
N TYR A 33 -12.10 1.26 7.50
CA TYR A 33 -10.84 1.40 8.22
C TYR A 33 -9.68 1.75 7.26
N MET A 34 -9.59 1.08 6.12
CA MET A 34 -8.52 1.31 5.14
C MET A 34 -8.64 2.67 4.43
N CYS A 35 -9.87 3.17 4.25
CA CYS A 35 -10.11 4.49 3.66
C CYS A 35 -9.86 5.65 4.64
N ASP A 36 -9.81 5.40 5.93
CA ASP A 36 -9.41 6.40 6.93
C ASP A 36 -7.87 6.48 7.00
N VAL A 37 -7.31 7.30 6.11
CA VAL A 37 -5.85 7.43 5.98
C VAL A 37 -5.19 7.96 7.25
N GLY A 38 -5.93 8.68 8.10
CA GLY A 38 -5.45 9.16 9.40
C GLY A 38 -5.07 8.02 10.35
N ARG A 39 -5.62 6.83 10.14
CA ARG A 39 -5.34 5.63 10.93
C ARG A 39 -4.17 4.78 10.39
N TRP A 40 -3.60 5.12 9.25
CA TRP A 40 -2.49 4.35 8.68
C TRP A 40 -1.26 4.24 9.58
N PRO A 41 -0.92 5.23 10.45
CA PRO A 41 0.14 5.05 11.45
C PRO A 41 -0.10 3.90 12.44
N GLU A 42 -1.33 3.44 12.61
CA GLU A 42 -1.67 2.34 13.53
C GLU A 42 -1.14 0.98 13.03
N TRP A 43 -0.98 0.81 11.71
CA TRP A 43 -0.53 -0.44 11.12
C TRP A 43 0.73 -0.33 10.24
N ALA A 44 1.08 0.87 9.79
CA ALA A 44 2.30 1.13 9.01
C ALA A 44 3.36 1.79 9.91
N PRO A 45 4.29 1.02 10.50
CA PRO A 45 5.15 1.51 11.59
C PRO A 45 6.13 2.61 11.18
N THR A 46 6.39 2.76 9.89
CA THR A 46 7.23 3.85 9.38
C THR A 46 6.45 5.14 9.14
N VAL A 47 5.11 5.11 9.12
CA VAL A 47 4.26 6.26 8.90
C VAL A 47 3.96 6.94 10.23
N LEU A 48 4.33 8.21 10.35
CA LEU A 48 4.07 9.03 11.55
C LEU A 48 2.76 9.79 11.44
N GLU A 49 2.43 10.26 10.24
CA GLU A 49 1.21 11.00 9.92
C GLU A 49 0.80 10.70 8.49
N CYS A 50 -0.50 10.68 8.25
CA CYS A 50 -1.06 10.49 6.93
C CYS A 50 -2.32 11.34 6.76
N ARG A 51 -2.49 11.99 5.60
CA ARG A 51 -3.66 12.81 5.30
C ARG A 51 -3.96 12.83 3.81
N ILE A 52 -5.23 12.99 3.47
CA ILE A 52 -5.65 13.31 2.11
C ILE A 52 -5.31 14.77 1.82
N ARG A 53 -4.74 15.05 0.65
CA ARG A 53 -4.52 16.41 0.17
C ARG A 53 -5.84 16.95 -0.36
N GLY A 54 -6.39 17.96 0.33
CA GLY A 54 -7.72 18.50 0.07
C GLY A 54 -8.79 17.88 0.95
N GLU A 55 -10.03 17.99 0.51
CA GLU A 55 -11.22 17.51 1.23
C GLU A 55 -11.92 16.41 0.45
N GLY A 56 -12.66 15.57 1.16
CA GLY A 56 -13.49 14.52 0.59
C GLY A 56 -12.92 13.10 0.69
N PRO A 57 -13.66 12.11 0.20
CA PRO A 57 -13.25 10.71 0.24
C PRO A 57 -12.10 10.42 -0.75
N LEU A 58 -11.45 9.28 -0.56
CA LEU A 58 -10.49 8.76 -1.53
C LEU A 58 -11.20 8.48 -2.87
N GLN A 59 -10.64 9.00 -3.93
CA GLN A 59 -11.10 8.77 -5.31
C GLN A 59 -9.90 8.78 -6.26
N PRO A 60 -9.99 8.20 -7.45
CA PRO A 60 -8.91 8.28 -8.42
C PRO A 60 -8.47 9.72 -8.67
N GLY A 61 -7.16 9.98 -8.61
CA GLY A 61 -6.57 11.31 -8.69
C GLY A 61 -6.40 12.04 -7.36
N SER A 62 -6.96 11.52 -6.24
CA SER A 62 -6.66 12.05 -4.91
C SER A 62 -5.19 11.79 -4.54
N TRP A 63 -4.62 12.68 -3.76
CA TRP A 63 -3.26 12.53 -3.22
C TRP A 63 -3.29 12.30 -1.72
N VAL A 64 -2.45 11.37 -1.27
CA VAL A 64 -2.23 11.10 0.14
C VAL A 64 -0.81 11.50 0.49
N ASP A 65 -0.69 12.47 1.39
CA ASP A 65 0.59 12.94 1.92
C ASP A 65 0.91 12.21 3.21
N GLN A 66 2.13 11.72 3.33
CA GLN A 66 2.63 11.02 4.49
C GLN A 66 3.90 11.67 5.03
N ARG A 67 4.02 11.70 6.35
CA ARG A 67 5.28 11.92 7.03
C ARG A 67 5.77 10.57 7.54
N ALA A 68 6.91 10.14 7.07
CA ALA A 68 7.47 8.82 7.38
C ALA A 68 8.85 8.93 8.01
N LYS A 69 9.24 7.92 8.78
CA LYS A 69 10.57 7.81 9.39
C LYS A 69 11.20 6.48 8.98
N ASP A 70 12.23 6.56 8.17
CA ASP A 70 13.02 5.43 7.73
C ASP A 70 14.49 5.63 8.06
N LEU A 71 15.16 4.60 8.56
CA LEU A 71 16.59 4.65 8.93
C LEU A 71 16.95 5.85 9.84
N GLY A 72 16.04 6.20 10.76
CA GLY A 72 16.24 7.30 11.70
C GLY A 72 16.01 8.71 11.13
N ARG A 73 15.66 8.84 9.85
CA ARG A 73 15.37 10.12 9.19
C ARG A 73 13.88 10.26 8.89
N THR A 74 13.34 11.44 9.21
CA THR A 74 11.95 11.80 8.86
C THR A 74 11.94 12.49 7.51
N HIS A 75 11.04 12.08 6.64
CA HIS A 75 10.83 12.67 5.33
C HIS A 75 9.34 12.64 4.93
N GLY A 76 8.97 13.51 4.02
CA GLY A 76 7.66 13.51 3.37
C GLY A 76 7.66 12.60 2.16
N ARG A 77 6.56 11.90 1.95
CA ARG A 77 6.27 11.19 0.71
C ARG A 77 4.80 11.36 0.35
N SER A 78 4.51 11.29 -0.94
CA SER A 78 3.13 11.40 -1.44
C SER A 78 2.84 10.25 -2.38
N GLN A 79 1.59 9.84 -2.40
CA GLN A 79 1.10 8.82 -3.33
C GLN A 79 -0.25 9.21 -3.88
N GLU A 80 -0.48 8.88 -5.13
CA GLU A 80 -1.73 9.12 -5.84
C GLU A 80 -2.62 7.89 -5.72
N VAL A 81 -3.90 8.13 -5.48
CA VAL A 81 -4.94 7.10 -5.60
C VAL A 81 -5.19 6.86 -7.08
N THR A 82 -4.93 5.66 -7.56
CA THR A 82 -5.07 5.30 -8.98
C THR A 82 -6.36 4.59 -9.32
N ALA A 83 -6.95 3.88 -8.35
CA ALA A 83 -8.22 3.21 -8.51
C ALA A 83 -8.94 3.05 -7.16
N VAL A 84 -10.26 3.15 -7.21
CA VAL A 84 -11.18 2.88 -6.08
C VAL A 84 -12.38 2.14 -6.62
N ASP A 85 -12.61 0.92 -6.14
CA ASP A 85 -13.82 0.13 -6.39
C ASP A 85 -14.34 -0.41 -5.05
N ALA A 86 -15.21 0.39 -4.42
CA ALA A 86 -15.70 0.11 -3.07
C ALA A 86 -16.69 -1.07 -3.06
N PRO A 87 -16.63 -1.96 -2.09
CA PRO A 87 -15.71 -2.01 -0.96
C PRO A 87 -14.53 -3.00 -1.17
N SER A 88 -14.14 -3.27 -2.42
CA SER A 88 -13.30 -4.41 -2.78
C SER A 88 -11.86 -4.06 -3.22
N TYR A 89 -11.62 -2.86 -3.75
CA TYR A 89 -10.33 -2.54 -4.37
C TYR A 89 -9.90 -1.08 -4.17
N LEU A 90 -8.67 -0.90 -3.70
CA LEU A 90 -8.07 0.42 -3.49
C LEU A 90 -6.60 0.37 -3.91
N ALA A 91 -6.20 1.21 -4.88
CA ALA A 91 -4.85 1.19 -5.45
C ALA A 91 -4.18 2.56 -5.43
N PHE A 92 -2.85 2.53 -5.28
CA PHE A 92 -2.01 3.71 -5.17
C PHE A 92 -0.76 3.59 -6.05
N ALA A 93 -0.25 4.74 -6.47
CA ALA A 93 1.05 4.89 -7.11
C ALA A 93 1.87 5.96 -6.39
N GLY A 94 3.15 5.69 -6.24
CA GLY A 94 4.10 6.59 -5.59
C GLY A 94 5.53 6.26 -5.95
N ARG A 95 6.46 6.58 -5.06
CA ARG A 95 7.89 6.34 -5.28
C ARG A 95 8.55 5.73 -4.04
N MET A 96 9.50 4.86 -4.30
CA MET A 96 10.46 4.34 -3.32
C MET A 96 11.85 4.80 -3.76
N GLY A 97 12.32 5.94 -3.24
CA GLY A 97 13.51 6.61 -3.74
C GLY A 97 13.35 7.01 -5.21
N LYS A 98 14.22 6.50 -6.11
CA LYS A 98 14.13 6.73 -7.56
C LYS A 98 13.23 5.74 -8.29
N SER A 99 12.81 4.66 -7.63
CA SER A 99 11.96 3.61 -8.20
C SER A 99 10.50 4.02 -8.15
N ALA A 100 9.74 3.75 -9.22
CA ALA A 100 8.29 3.85 -9.19
C ALA A 100 7.73 2.68 -8.38
N ALA A 101 6.74 2.93 -7.55
CA ALA A 101 6.09 1.94 -6.72
C ALA A 101 4.57 2.03 -6.86
N ARG A 102 3.92 0.89 -6.89
CA ARG A 102 2.46 0.75 -6.89
C ARG A 102 2.08 -0.27 -5.84
N TRP A 103 0.96 -0.07 -5.21
CA TRP A 103 0.38 -1.06 -4.31
C TRP A 103 -1.13 -1.01 -4.34
N ALA A 104 -1.77 -2.11 -4.03
CA ALA A 104 -3.21 -2.16 -3.86
C ALA A 104 -3.60 -3.11 -2.73
N MET A 105 -4.78 -2.84 -2.19
CA MET A 105 -5.52 -3.71 -1.30
C MET A 105 -6.73 -4.26 -2.06
N GLU A 106 -6.86 -5.58 -2.04
CA GLU A 106 -8.02 -6.31 -2.56
C GLU A 106 -8.74 -6.97 -1.38
N LEU A 107 -10.05 -6.78 -1.30
CA LEU A 107 -10.89 -7.31 -0.24
C LEU A 107 -11.98 -8.21 -0.84
N GLU A 108 -12.07 -9.42 -0.35
CA GLU A 108 -13.10 -10.39 -0.74
C GLU A 108 -13.88 -10.82 0.50
N PRO A 109 -15.21 -10.60 0.56
CA PRO A 109 -16.00 -11.11 1.68
C PRO A 109 -16.04 -12.64 1.64
N LEU A 110 -15.67 -13.27 2.74
CA LEU A 110 -15.83 -14.72 2.92
C LEU A 110 -17.23 -15.03 3.47
N ASP A 111 -17.71 -14.18 4.35
CA ASP A 111 -19.07 -14.14 4.90
C ASP A 111 -19.35 -12.74 5.48
N ASP A 112 -20.46 -12.58 6.21
CA ASP A 112 -20.87 -11.30 6.80
C ASP A 112 -19.92 -10.79 7.91
N SER A 113 -19.02 -11.63 8.40
CA SER A 113 -18.12 -11.37 9.54
C SER A 113 -16.65 -11.59 9.25
N GLN A 114 -16.31 -12.04 8.05
CA GLN A 114 -14.93 -12.34 7.66
C GLN A 114 -14.61 -11.82 6.26
N THR A 115 -13.41 -11.28 6.12
CA THR A 115 -12.88 -10.77 4.86
C THR A 115 -11.51 -11.38 4.59
N ASP A 116 -11.30 -11.87 3.39
CA ASP A 116 -9.98 -12.17 2.86
C ASP A 116 -9.38 -10.88 2.30
N ALA A 117 -8.25 -10.47 2.85
CA ALA A 117 -7.56 -9.25 2.44
C ALA A 117 -6.22 -9.61 1.80
N MET A 118 -5.97 -9.09 0.60
CA MET A 118 -4.71 -9.25 -0.11
C MET A 118 -4.11 -7.88 -0.42
N MET A 119 -2.83 -7.71 -0.09
CA MET A 119 -2.03 -6.57 -0.50
C MET A 119 -0.97 -7.03 -1.49
N TRP A 120 -0.88 -6.37 -2.63
CA TRP A 120 0.25 -6.53 -3.52
C TRP A 120 1.05 -5.22 -3.65
N ILE A 121 2.35 -5.35 -3.84
CA ILE A 121 3.27 -4.23 -4.03
C ILE A 121 4.13 -4.54 -5.25
N GLU A 122 4.21 -3.60 -6.18
CA GLU A 122 5.10 -3.63 -7.34
C GLU A 122 6.08 -2.47 -7.29
N VAL A 123 7.34 -2.74 -7.57
CA VAL A 123 8.39 -1.72 -7.64
C VAL A 123 9.19 -1.89 -8.93
N ASP A 124 9.21 -0.83 -9.74
CA ASP A 124 10.05 -0.75 -10.93
C ASP A 124 11.43 -0.24 -10.51
N LEU A 125 12.38 -1.18 -10.39
CA LEU A 125 13.70 -0.90 -9.82
C LEU A 125 14.51 0.06 -10.67
N ALA A 126 15.07 1.10 -10.04
CA ALA A 126 15.95 2.08 -10.66
C ALA A 126 17.30 2.18 -9.93
N GLY A 127 18.33 2.57 -10.67
CA GLY A 127 19.66 2.80 -10.12
C GLY A 127 20.27 1.56 -9.46
N ILE A 128 20.90 1.76 -8.31
CA ILE A 128 21.60 0.70 -7.55
C ILE A 128 20.67 -0.42 -7.07
N MET A 129 19.37 -0.16 -6.92
CA MET A 129 18.40 -1.16 -6.49
C MET A 129 18.28 -2.33 -7.48
N ARG A 130 18.65 -2.12 -8.74
CA ARG A 130 18.68 -3.17 -9.77
C ARG A 130 19.76 -4.22 -9.55
N ALA A 131 20.75 -3.93 -8.71
CA ALA A 131 21.86 -4.86 -8.43
C ALA A 131 21.47 -5.95 -7.43
N VAL A 132 20.44 -5.74 -6.61
CA VAL A 132 20.05 -6.64 -5.50
C VAL A 132 18.55 -6.93 -5.45
N PRO A 133 17.90 -7.32 -6.56
CA PRO A 133 16.44 -7.43 -6.64
C PRO A 133 15.88 -8.47 -5.67
N GLY A 134 16.55 -9.60 -5.48
CA GLY A 134 16.09 -10.65 -4.57
C GLY A 134 16.10 -10.23 -3.10
N LEU A 135 17.13 -9.48 -2.68
CA LEU A 135 17.22 -8.94 -1.32
C LEU A 135 16.11 -7.92 -1.06
N LEU A 136 15.86 -7.03 -2.03
CA LEU A 136 14.78 -6.04 -1.95
C LEU A 136 13.41 -6.70 -1.92
N LYS A 137 13.16 -7.68 -2.79
CA LYS A 137 11.90 -8.43 -2.79
C LYS A 137 11.65 -9.08 -1.43
N GLY A 138 12.64 -9.76 -0.87
CA GLY A 138 12.54 -10.39 0.45
C GLY A 138 12.29 -9.38 1.58
N SER A 139 12.90 -8.20 1.50
CA SER A 139 12.68 -7.12 2.48
C SER A 139 11.27 -6.56 2.39
N ILE A 140 10.79 -6.22 1.18
CA ILE A 140 9.44 -5.70 0.94
C ILE A 140 8.40 -6.73 1.37
N GLN A 141 8.58 -8.01 1.04
CA GLN A 141 7.67 -9.09 1.45
C GLN A 141 7.53 -9.18 2.97
N ARG A 142 8.65 -9.08 3.71
CA ARG A 142 8.62 -9.12 5.19
C ARG A 142 7.88 -7.93 5.78
N VAL A 143 8.08 -6.73 5.23
CA VAL A 143 7.37 -5.52 5.66
C VAL A 143 5.88 -5.67 5.38
N SER A 144 5.50 -6.03 4.16
CA SER A 144 4.10 -6.24 3.77
C SER A 144 3.40 -7.28 4.65
N ASN A 145 4.05 -8.40 4.95
CA ASN A 145 3.48 -9.41 5.84
C ASN A 145 3.23 -8.86 7.26
N ARG A 146 4.14 -8.05 7.80
CA ARG A 146 3.95 -7.40 9.11
C ARG A 146 2.83 -6.39 9.09
N GLU A 147 2.75 -5.59 8.04
CA GLU A 147 1.67 -4.61 7.88
C GLU A 147 0.31 -5.30 7.80
N MET A 148 0.18 -6.40 7.06
CA MET A 148 -1.07 -7.17 6.99
C MET A 148 -1.49 -7.72 8.34
N VAL A 149 -0.56 -8.23 9.16
CA VAL A 149 -0.84 -8.67 10.54
C VAL A 149 -1.28 -7.49 11.41
N ALA A 150 -0.64 -6.33 11.27
CA ALA A 150 -1.01 -5.11 12.01
C ALA A 150 -2.37 -4.56 11.58
N ILE A 151 -2.69 -4.55 10.27
CA ILE A 151 -4.01 -4.20 9.75
C ILE A 151 -5.09 -5.09 10.37
N LYS A 152 -4.89 -6.42 10.33
CA LYS A 152 -5.82 -7.37 10.95
C LYS A 152 -6.07 -7.03 12.42
N ALA A 153 -5.03 -6.86 13.21
CA ALA A 153 -5.14 -6.57 14.64
C ALA A 153 -5.88 -5.25 14.89
N ALA A 154 -5.57 -4.21 14.12
CA ALA A 154 -6.15 -2.89 14.27
C ALA A 154 -7.64 -2.85 13.86
N VAL A 155 -7.99 -3.46 12.72
CA VAL A 155 -9.39 -3.56 12.27
C VAL A 155 -10.22 -4.34 13.27
N GLU A 156 -9.77 -5.53 13.69
CA GLU A 156 -10.52 -6.37 14.64
C GLU A 156 -10.68 -5.71 16.02
N ALA A 157 -9.71 -4.88 16.45
CA ALA A 157 -9.84 -4.07 17.66
C ALA A 157 -10.93 -3.00 17.48
N ALA A 158 -10.91 -2.26 16.36
CA ALA A 158 -11.89 -1.21 16.07
C ALA A 158 -13.31 -1.76 15.97
N THR A 159 -13.51 -2.92 15.31
CA THR A 159 -14.81 -3.61 15.22
C THR A 159 -15.34 -3.99 16.62
N ARG A 160 -14.49 -4.53 17.49
CA ARG A 160 -14.89 -4.87 18.88
C ARG A 160 -15.28 -3.64 19.70
N GLU A 161 -14.60 -2.53 19.52
CA GLU A 161 -14.94 -1.26 20.21
C GLU A 161 -16.27 -0.70 19.72
N GLY A 162 -16.53 -0.69 18.42
CA GLY A 162 -17.78 -0.27 17.82
C GLY A 162 -18.98 -1.11 18.27
N ALA A 163 -18.79 -2.42 18.49
CA ALA A 163 -19.84 -3.31 18.97
C ALA A 163 -20.22 -3.12 20.47
N ARG A 164 -19.40 -2.38 21.24
CA ARG A 164 -19.62 -2.09 22.67
C ARG A 164 -20.25 -0.73 22.94
N SER A 165 -20.36 0.10 21.92
CA SER A 165 -20.94 1.47 21.98
C SER A 165 -22.39 1.48 21.59
#